data_1a8e6efa7c54203c4992e91d3ba3c27a
#
_entry.id   1a8e6efa7c54203c4992e91d3ba3c27a
#
_cell.length_a   1.000
_cell.length_b   1.000
_cell.length_c   1.000
_cell.angle_alpha   90.00
_cell.angle_beta   90.00
_cell.angle_gamma   90.00
#
_symmetry.space_group_name_H-M   'P 1'
#
loop_
_entity.id
_entity.type
_entity.pdbx_description
1 polymer ?
#
loop_
_entity_poly.entity_id
_entity_poly.type
_entity_poly.pdbx_seq_one_letter_code
_entity_poly.pdbx_strand_id
1 'polypeptide(L)'
;FVSIKRLIIISSVKTKHELPRRMKIARDTGVYKILPTSLLDYITHIEKLPVGNLIRKRLKLYQQYLSVNDKEYLDWAIEEMLCWRQEEPIKGIIHIHGDEDLVFPIKNIKNCIVIPKGTHIMILNKYKWFNKHLPELITEGKIKT
;
A
#
# COMPACT_ATOMS: atom_id res chain seq x y z
N PHE A 1 22.59 -16.38 4.65
CA PHE A 1 21.16 -16.21 4.31
C PHE A 1 20.34 -16.33 5.59
N VAL A 2 19.51 -15.33 5.93
CA VAL A 2 18.59 -15.40 7.07
C VAL A 2 17.36 -16.18 6.63
N SER A 3 16.97 -17.22 7.39
CA SER A 3 15.75 -17.97 7.14
C SER A 3 14.53 -17.10 7.52
N ILE A 4 13.71 -16.77 6.54
CA ILE A 4 12.44 -16.04 6.77
C ILE A 4 11.41 -17.06 7.27
N LYS A 5 10.99 -16.91 8.51
CA LYS A 5 9.98 -17.79 9.11
C LYS A 5 8.57 -17.49 8.60
N ARG A 6 8.23 -16.21 8.39
CA ARG A 6 6.92 -15.75 7.91
C ARG A 6 7.06 -14.47 7.09
N LEU A 7 6.26 -14.36 6.06
CA LEU A 7 6.09 -13.14 5.28
C LEU A 7 4.66 -12.63 5.48
N ILE A 8 4.54 -11.45 6.05
CA ILE A 8 3.25 -10.77 6.25
C ILE A 8 3.29 -9.49 5.43
N ILE A 9 2.33 -9.33 4.52
CA ILE A 9 2.16 -8.09 3.76
C ILE A 9 0.85 -7.41 4.14
N ILE A 10 0.89 -6.08 4.16
CA ILE A 10 -0.23 -5.24 4.57
C ILE A 10 -0.47 -4.19 3.48
N SER A 11 -1.72 -4.07 3.01
CA SER A 11 -2.11 -3.08 1.99
C SER A 11 -1.21 -3.09 0.75
N SER A 12 -0.89 -4.27 0.23
CA SER A 12 0.02 -4.44 -0.91
C SER A 12 -0.55 -5.44 -1.93
N VAL A 13 0.27 -5.85 -2.90
CA VAL A 13 -0.05 -6.88 -3.89
C VAL A 13 0.93 -8.05 -3.78
N LYS A 14 0.48 -9.28 -4.04
CA LYS A 14 1.31 -10.49 -4.03
C LYS A 14 1.88 -10.82 -5.40
N THR A 15 1.16 -10.39 -6.43
CA THR A 15 1.50 -10.70 -7.82
C THR A 15 1.18 -9.51 -8.73
N LYS A 16 1.79 -9.47 -9.90
CA LYS A 16 1.49 -8.47 -10.93
C LYS A 16 0.01 -8.50 -11.38
N HIS A 17 -0.67 -9.62 -11.19
CA HIS A 17 -2.08 -9.79 -11.59
C HIS A 17 -3.03 -9.01 -10.70
N GLU A 18 -2.64 -8.76 -9.43
CA GLU A 18 -3.41 -8.00 -8.47
C GLU A 18 -3.32 -6.47 -8.69
N LEU A 19 -2.39 -6.00 -9.53
CA LEU A 19 -2.29 -4.59 -9.87
C LEU A 19 -3.58 -4.07 -10.53
N PRO A 20 -4.09 -2.89 -10.13
CA PRO A 20 -5.24 -2.26 -10.76
C PRO A 20 -5.03 -2.00 -12.25
N ARG A 21 -6.12 -2.05 -13.03
CA ARG A 21 -6.06 -1.82 -14.49
C ARG A 21 -5.37 -0.51 -14.86
N ARG A 22 -5.63 0.58 -14.10
CA ARG A 22 -4.97 1.87 -14.33
C ARG A 22 -3.44 1.80 -14.21
N MET A 23 -2.94 1.02 -13.26
CA MET A 23 -1.49 0.82 -13.06
C MET A 23 -0.89 -0.03 -14.18
N LYS A 24 -1.60 -1.07 -14.64
CA LYS A 24 -1.19 -1.87 -15.80
C LYS A 24 -1.10 -0.99 -17.06
N ILE A 25 -2.10 -0.14 -17.30
CA ILE A 25 -2.09 0.80 -18.42
C ILE A 25 -0.91 1.78 -18.29
N ALA A 26 -0.69 2.35 -17.10
CA ALA A 26 0.43 3.26 -16.88
C ALA A 26 1.78 2.61 -17.15
N ARG A 27 1.96 1.35 -16.76
CA ARG A 27 3.15 0.54 -17.08
C ARG A 27 3.28 0.34 -18.59
N ASP A 28 2.23 -0.15 -19.24
CA ASP A 28 2.26 -0.56 -20.65
C ASP A 28 2.45 0.64 -21.60
N THR A 29 1.98 1.82 -21.21
CA THR A 29 2.15 3.07 -21.95
C THR A 29 3.41 3.86 -21.57
N GLY A 30 4.05 3.51 -20.45
CA GLY A 30 5.19 4.27 -19.92
C GLY A 30 4.84 5.65 -19.37
N VAL A 31 3.54 6.01 -19.27
CA VAL A 31 3.09 7.33 -18.82
C VAL A 31 3.56 7.68 -17.41
N TYR A 32 3.83 6.69 -16.56
CA TYR A 32 4.35 6.91 -15.21
C TYR A 32 5.72 7.61 -15.21
N LYS A 33 6.53 7.47 -16.28
CA LYS A 33 7.85 8.12 -16.43
C LYS A 33 7.75 9.64 -16.62
N ILE A 34 6.57 10.11 -17.05
CA ILE A 34 6.31 11.53 -17.28
C ILE A 34 5.52 12.15 -16.11
N LEU A 35 5.08 11.33 -15.16
CA LEU A 35 4.42 11.86 -13.97
C LEU A 35 5.42 12.70 -13.17
N PRO A 36 5.15 14.01 -12.99
CA PRO A 36 6.06 14.83 -12.20
C PRO A 36 5.89 14.39 -10.74
N THR A 37 6.81 13.55 -10.26
CA THR A 37 6.89 13.19 -8.82
C THR A 37 7.18 14.42 -7.97
N SER A 38 7.70 15.51 -8.57
CA SER A 38 7.70 16.84 -7.99
C SER A 38 6.32 17.39 -7.62
N LEU A 39 5.21 16.80 -8.13
CA LEU A 39 3.87 17.10 -7.61
C LEU A 39 3.70 16.70 -6.13
N LEU A 40 4.53 15.80 -5.62
CA LEU A 40 4.58 15.53 -4.18
C LEU A 40 5.09 16.73 -3.38
N ASP A 41 5.92 17.60 -3.97
CA ASP A 41 6.31 18.88 -3.37
C ASP A 41 5.10 19.81 -3.22
N TYR A 42 4.12 19.73 -4.13
CA TYR A 42 2.85 20.47 -3.99
C TYR A 42 1.96 19.91 -2.87
N ILE A 43 2.12 18.63 -2.49
CA ILE A 43 1.43 18.06 -1.32
C ILE A 43 1.95 18.71 -0.04
N THR A 44 3.18 19.20 -0.01
CA THR A 44 3.73 19.97 1.13
C THR A 44 3.03 21.32 1.31
N HIS A 45 2.40 21.86 0.28
CA HIS A 45 1.69 23.13 0.30
C HIS A 45 0.15 22.97 0.38
N ILE A 46 -0.32 21.86 0.94
CA ILE A 46 -1.74 21.48 1.07
C ILE A 46 -2.59 22.55 1.77
N GLU A 47 -1.99 23.35 2.61
CA GLU A 47 -2.70 24.44 3.33
C GLU A 47 -3.34 25.44 2.37
N LYS A 48 -2.81 25.54 1.15
CA LYS A 48 -3.29 26.47 0.10
C LYS A 48 -4.34 25.84 -0.84
N LEU A 49 -4.61 24.53 -0.73
CA LEU A 49 -5.57 23.86 -1.61
C LEU A 49 -7.00 24.00 -1.04
N PRO A 50 -8.00 24.30 -1.87
CA PRO A 50 -9.41 24.37 -1.48
C PRO A 50 -9.98 22.95 -1.30
N VAL A 51 -9.43 22.19 -0.36
CA VAL A 51 -9.86 20.81 -0.07
C VAL A 51 -10.61 20.75 1.26
N GLY A 52 -11.63 19.89 1.32
CA GLY A 52 -12.43 19.70 2.54
C GLY A 52 -11.60 19.21 3.73
N ASN A 53 -12.07 19.50 4.95
CA ASN A 53 -11.36 19.20 6.21
C ASN A 53 -10.93 17.73 6.36
N LEU A 54 -11.72 16.79 5.82
CA LEU A 54 -11.40 15.36 5.87
C LEU A 54 -10.17 15.02 5.01
N ILE A 55 -10.12 15.58 3.80
CA ILE A 55 -9.00 15.41 2.87
C ILE A 55 -7.75 16.06 3.47
N ARG A 56 -7.88 17.27 4.02
CA ARG A 56 -6.78 18.00 4.67
C ARG A 56 -6.18 17.21 5.86
N LYS A 57 -7.01 16.58 6.69
CA LYS A 57 -6.53 15.71 7.79
C LYS A 57 -5.76 14.49 7.24
N ARG A 58 -6.26 13.84 6.20
CA ARG A 58 -5.57 12.70 5.56
C ARG A 58 -4.24 13.12 4.95
N LEU A 59 -4.21 14.25 4.27
CA LEU A 59 -2.99 14.76 3.64
C LEU A 59 -1.93 15.16 4.69
N LYS A 60 -2.31 15.75 5.84
CA LYS A 60 -1.38 15.99 6.96
C LYS A 60 -0.78 14.70 7.52
N LEU A 61 -1.56 13.62 7.60
CA LEU A 61 -1.03 12.30 7.97
C LEU A 61 -0.03 11.79 6.93
N TYR A 62 -0.30 11.95 5.64
CA TYR A 62 0.66 11.61 4.58
C TYR A 62 1.95 12.41 4.71
N GLN A 63 1.89 13.73 4.93
CA GLN A 63 3.08 14.56 5.16
C GLN A 63 3.91 14.10 6.35
N GLN A 64 3.25 13.74 7.45
CA GLN A 64 3.93 13.30 8.66
C GLN A 64 4.63 11.95 8.49
N TYR A 65 4.09 11.05 7.67
CA TYR A 65 4.57 9.68 7.51
C TYR A 65 5.33 9.43 6.19
N LEU A 66 5.19 10.30 5.19
CA LEU A 66 6.04 10.32 4.00
C LEU A 66 7.34 11.05 4.34
N SER A 67 8.23 10.34 5.03
CA SER A 67 9.56 10.86 5.38
C SER A 67 10.53 10.93 4.20
N VAL A 68 10.18 10.31 3.07
CA VAL A 68 11.02 10.23 1.88
C VAL A 68 10.39 11.08 0.77
N ASN A 69 10.93 12.28 0.56
CA ASN A 69 10.57 13.19 -0.53
C ASN A 69 11.63 13.21 -1.65
N ASP A 70 12.51 12.22 -1.65
CA ASP A 70 13.52 12.11 -2.69
C ASP A 70 12.87 11.67 -4.01
N LYS A 71 13.03 12.52 -5.04
CA LYS A 71 12.43 12.30 -6.35
C LYS A 71 12.94 11.02 -7.01
N GLU A 72 14.22 10.77 -6.94
CA GLU A 72 14.84 9.61 -7.59
C GLU A 72 14.36 8.31 -6.95
N TYR A 73 14.27 8.31 -5.59
CA TYR A 73 13.71 7.18 -4.86
C TYR A 73 12.25 6.93 -5.22
N LEU A 74 11.43 7.97 -5.32
CA LEU A 74 10.00 7.85 -5.65
C LEU A 74 9.79 7.35 -7.06
N ASP A 75 10.54 7.87 -8.03
CA ASP A 75 10.51 7.41 -9.43
C ASP A 75 10.90 5.93 -9.51
N TRP A 76 11.99 5.54 -8.86
CA TRP A 76 12.41 4.15 -8.75
C TRP A 76 11.35 3.26 -8.10
N ALA A 77 10.80 3.68 -6.96
CA ALA A 77 9.81 2.89 -6.23
C ALA A 77 8.50 2.70 -7.03
N ILE A 78 8.06 3.72 -7.77
CA ILE A 78 6.91 3.64 -8.67
C ILE A 78 7.21 2.67 -9.83
N GLU A 79 8.38 2.75 -10.43
CA GLU A 79 8.79 1.85 -11.51
C GLU A 79 8.83 0.40 -11.04
N GLU A 80 9.49 0.11 -9.91
CA GLU A 80 9.58 -1.23 -9.34
C GLU A 80 8.20 -1.80 -9.01
N MET A 81 7.31 -0.99 -8.45
CA MET A 81 5.94 -1.41 -8.15
C MET A 81 5.13 -1.71 -9.41
N LEU A 82 5.20 -0.85 -10.43
CA LEU A 82 4.45 -1.01 -11.67
C LEU A 82 4.99 -2.16 -12.52
N CYS A 83 6.32 -2.31 -12.55
CA CYS A 83 7.03 -3.35 -13.29
C CYS A 83 7.20 -4.65 -12.51
N TRP A 84 6.52 -4.79 -11.36
CA TRP A 84 6.54 -5.98 -10.53
C TRP A 84 6.23 -7.24 -11.35
N ARG A 85 7.15 -8.22 -11.34
CA ARG A 85 7.10 -9.39 -12.24
C ARG A 85 6.63 -10.68 -11.56
N GLN A 86 6.35 -10.64 -10.26
CA GLN A 86 5.93 -11.80 -9.51
C GLN A 86 4.63 -12.37 -10.10
N GLU A 87 4.68 -13.62 -10.61
CA GLU A 87 3.53 -14.31 -11.21
C GLU A 87 2.67 -14.98 -10.14
N GLU A 88 3.33 -15.77 -9.27
CA GLU A 88 2.65 -16.56 -8.26
C GLU A 88 2.97 -16.03 -6.85
N PRO A 89 2.00 -16.07 -5.93
CA PRO A 89 2.26 -15.64 -4.56
C PRO A 89 3.29 -16.55 -3.89
N ILE A 90 4.14 -15.98 -3.06
CA ILE A 90 5.06 -16.74 -2.23
C ILE A 90 4.26 -17.65 -1.31
N LYS A 91 4.60 -18.93 -1.28
CA LYS A 91 3.91 -19.93 -0.45
C LYS A 91 3.96 -19.55 1.04
N GLY A 92 2.83 -19.60 1.70
CA GLY A 92 2.72 -19.28 3.12
C GLY A 92 2.68 -17.79 3.44
N ILE A 93 2.56 -16.92 2.42
CA ILE A 93 2.36 -15.48 2.62
C ILE A 93 1.04 -15.20 3.35
N ILE A 94 1.10 -14.36 4.37
CA ILE A 94 -0.08 -13.83 5.06
C ILE A 94 -0.36 -12.45 4.50
N HIS A 95 -1.53 -12.25 3.93
CA HIS A 95 -1.93 -10.97 3.36
C HIS A 95 -3.07 -10.36 4.14
N ILE A 96 -2.88 -9.15 4.66
CA ILE A 96 -3.89 -8.36 5.37
C ILE A 96 -4.25 -7.17 4.49
N HIS A 97 -5.54 -7.01 4.17
CA HIS A 97 -5.98 -5.99 3.22
C HIS A 97 -7.26 -5.31 3.66
N GLY A 98 -7.37 -4.01 3.36
CA GLY A 98 -8.55 -3.21 3.66
C GLY A 98 -9.57 -3.21 2.52
N ASP A 99 -10.87 -3.32 2.85
CA ASP A 99 -11.94 -3.31 1.85
C ASP A 99 -12.19 -1.93 1.22
N GLU A 100 -11.72 -0.85 1.86
CA GLU A 100 -11.76 0.52 1.32
C GLU A 100 -10.40 1.01 0.80
N ASP A 101 -9.49 0.11 0.45
CA ASP A 101 -8.22 0.49 -0.16
C ASP A 101 -8.44 0.98 -1.60
N LEU A 102 -8.19 2.28 -1.84
CA LEU A 102 -8.32 2.91 -3.14
C LEU A 102 -7.06 2.80 -4.00
N VAL A 103 -5.92 2.46 -3.40
CA VAL A 103 -4.65 2.26 -4.13
C VAL A 103 -4.66 0.89 -4.79
N PHE A 104 -4.91 -0.15 -4.00
CA PHE A 104 -5.08 -1.55 -4.46
C PHE A 104 -6.48 -2.05 -4.11
N PRO A 105 -7.50 -1.80 -4.96
CA PRO A 105 -8.87 -2.17 -4.66
C PRO A 105 -9.04 -3.66 -4.35
N ILE A 106 -9.76 -3.97 -3.27
CA ILE A 106 -9.97 -5.34 -2.75
C ILE A 106 -10.46 -6.33 -3.83
N LYS A 107 -11.21 -5.86 -4.82
CA LYS A 107 -11.69 -6.70 -5.93
C LYS A 107 -10.59 -7.37 -6.76
N ASN A 108 -9.37 -6.82 -6.70
CA ASN A 108 -8.20 -7.37 -7.40
C ASN A 108 -7.38 -8.30 -6.49
N ILE A 109 -7.64 -8.29 -5.18
CA ILE A 109 -6.86 -9.03 -4.19
C ILE A 109 -7.57 -10.35 -3.87
N LYS A 110 -6.81 -11.44 -3.85
CA LYS A 110 -7.34 -12.77 -3.53
C LYS A 110 -6.68 -13.30 -2.25
N ASN A 111 -7.38 -14.17 -1.55
CA ASN A 111 -6.81 -14.90 -0.39
C ASN A 111 -6.10 -13.98 0.61
N CYS A 112 -6.86 -13.07 1.24
CA CYS A 112 -6.37 -12.15 2.26
C CYS A 112 -7.29 -12.10 3.48
N ILE A 113 -6.75 -11.65 4.61
CA ILE A 113 -7.53 -11.27 5.78
C ILE A 113 -8.07 -9.86 5.51
N VAL A 114 -9.40 -9.75 5.40
CA VAL A 114 -10.06 -8.48 5.09
C VAL A 114 -10.31 -7.68 6.37
N ILE A 115 -9.87 -6.42 6.38
CA ILE A 115 -10.14 -5.49 7.48
C ILE A 115 -11.27 -4.54 7.07
N PRO A 116 -12.45 -4.62 7.73
CA PRO A 116 -13.58 -3.77 7.41
C PRO A 116 -13.25 -2.27 7.57
N LYS A 117 -13.64 -1.47 6.58
CA LYS A 117 -13.34 -0.03 6.49
C LYS A 117 -11.84 0.27 6.61
N GLY A 118 -11.00 -0.67 6.17
CA GLY A 118 -9.55 -0.50 6.07
C GLY A 118 -9.19 0.22 4.79
N THR A 119 -8.38 1.28 4.90
CA THR A 119 -7.83 2.01 3.76
C THR A 119 -6.40 1.56 3.49
N HIS A 120 -5.74 2.11 2.46
CA HIS A 120 -4.33 1.81 2.16
C HIS A 120 -3.39 2.03 3.36
N ILE A 121 -3.70 3.01 4.19
CA ILE A 121 -2.93 3.33 5.41
C ILE A 121 -3.56 2.73 6.68
N MET A 122 -4.26 1.61 6.56
CA MET A 122 -5.01 1.02 7.68
C MET A 122 -4.15 0.65 8.88
N ILE A 123 -2.87 0.44 8.71
CA ILE A 123 -1.96 0.19 9.84
C ILE A 123 -2.00 1.32 10.87
N LEU A 124 -2.25 2.56 10.44
CA LEU A 124 -2.35 3.73 11.32
C LEU A 124 -3.75 3.87 11.93
N ASN A 125 -4.81 3.66 11.14
CA ASN A 125 -6.18 3.92 11.59
C ASN A 125 -6.88 2.68 12.16
N LYS A 126 -6.34 1.49 11.96
CA LYS A 126 -6.80 0.21 12.52
C LYS A 126 -5.79 -0.38 13.52
N TYR A 127 -4.95 0.46 14.13
CA TYR A 127 -3.87 0.05 15.04
C TYR A 127 -4.36 -0.87 16.18
N LYS A 128 -5.58 -0.68 16.70
CA LYS A 128 -6.16 -1.54 17.74
C LYS A 128 -6.30 -2.99 17.27
N TRP A 129 -6.75 -3.19 16.01
CA TRP A 129 -6.84 -4.50 15.41
C TRP A 129 -5.46 -5.12 15.22
N PHE A 130 -4.50 -4.35 14.70
CA PHE A 130 -3.13 -4.81 14.50
C PHE A 130 -2.46 -5.17 15.83
N ASN A 131 -2.56 -4.32 16.85
CA ASN A 131 -1.98 -4.60 18.16
C ASN A 131 -2.53 -5.88 18.79
N LYS A 132 -3.79 -6.21 18.53
CA LYS A 132 -4.42 -7.42 19.03
C LYS A 132 -4.00 -8.68 18.28
N HIS A 133 -3.96 -8.63 16.94
CA HIS A 133 -3.86 -9.84 16.11
C HIS A 133 -2.48 -10.05 15.46
N LEU A 134 -1.71 -8.98 15.24
CA LEU A 134 -0.42 -9.09 14.58
C LEU A 134 0.59 -9.97 15.36
N PRO A 135 0.67 -9.91 16.69
CA PRO A 135 1.54 -10.82 17.46
C PRO A 135 1.24 -12.29 17.20
N GLU A 136 -0.05 -12.69 17.16
CA GLU A 136 -0.44 -14.07 16.86
C GLU A 136 -0.08 -14.47 15.43
N LEU A 137 -0.29 -13.57 14.46
CA LEU A 137 0.09 -13.81 13.08
C LEU A 137 1.59 -13.99 12.92
N ILE A 138 2.40 -13.25 13.67
CA ILE A 138 3.87 -13.38 13.68
C ILE A 138 4.29 -14.71 14.29
N THR A 139 3.71 -15.10 15.41
CA THR A 139 4.14 -16.30 16.17
C THR A 139 3.54 -17.59 15.61
N GLU A 140 2.25 -17.60 15.29
CA GLU A 140 1.50 -18.81 14.94
C GLU A 140 1.10 -18.88 13.46
N GLY A 141 1.10 -17.74 12.73
CA GLY A 141 0.73 -17.69 11.32
C GLY A 141 -0.80 -17.67 11.07
N LYS A 142 -1.60 -17.61 12.11
CA LYS A 142 -3.07 -17.57 12.05
C LYS A 142 -3.63 -16.78 13.22
N ILE A 143 -4.85 -16.29 13.08
CA ILE A 143 -5.60 -15.68 14.17
C ILE A 143 -6.36 -16.80 14.87
N LYS A 144 -6.27 -16.85 16.19
CA LYS A 144 -7.13 -17.74 16.99
C LYS A 144 -8.56 -17.19 16.97
N THR A 145 -9.49 -18.02 16.54
CA THR A 145 -10.92 -17.76 16.60
C THR A 145 -11.43 -17.83 18.03
#